data_29e8fe09113da55caf694c5df2fb65f8
#
_entry.id   29e8fe09113da55caf694c5df2fb65f8
#
_cell.length_a   1.000
_cell.length_b   1.000
_cell.length_c   1.000
_cell.angle_alpha   90.00
_cell.angle_beta   90.00
_cell.angle_gamma   90.00
#
_symmetry.space_group_name_H-M   'P 1'
#
loop_
_entity.id
_entity.type
_entity.pdbx_description
1 polymer ?
#
loop_
_entity_poly.entity_id
_entity_poly.type
_entity_poly.pdbx_seq_one_letter_code
_entity_poly.pdbx_strand_id
1 'polypeptide(L)'
;GPAYGPVSPIAGDKEQPDGQIDMLKMFPAAFTMIGALLFSVPTWIVLTIGRNSVVTYFQSETYYMVLIIPVITIIVHMIHVRKGVPVKLAVVTGLILPNLILLWHGNVMYLNAVDKSDKLFSSDCNSFNGKRELQRAWEAAYGLYSNCINQTALNTGHSREKLMDTFRIQDCDEYKSVLTGLTEEGTRAYAESHVKDWTYLRHLEENHFCAGWCYHAQQLWSSKTHKDACSTVVSDIYGSYVRPHASQVCMLMLAALGATAMMLIMLGPVLRRHGLDW
;
A
#
# COMPACT_ATOMS: atom_id res chain seq x y z
N GLY A 1 61.38 -50.83 38.49
CA GLY A 1 60.55 -49.83 37.77
C GLY A 1 59.18 -50.40 37.40
N PRO A 2 58.08 -49.70 37.61
CA PRO A 2 56.76 -50.17 37.21
C PRO A 2 56.54 -49.92 35.69
N ALA A 3 56.10 -50.97 34.98
CA ALA A 3 55.76 -50.95 33.58
C ALA A 3 54.42 -50.25 33.38
N TYR A 4 54.39 -49.17 32.61
CA TYR A 4 53.18 -48.54 32.12
C TYR A 4 52.60 -49.39 30.98
N GLY A 5 51.38 -49.90 31.19
CA GLY A 5 50.61 -50.57 30.17
C GLY A 5 49.99 -49.54 29.17
N PRO A 6 49.75 -49.91 27.91
CA PRO A 6 49.19 -49.02 26.92
C PRO A 6 47.72 -48.73 27.21
N VAL A 7 47.41 -47.46 27.33
CA VAL A 7 46.02 -46.95 27.41
C VAL A 7 45.38 -47.16 26.04
N SER A 8 44.38 -48.04 25.98
CA SER A 8 43.53 -48.21 24.82
C SER A 8 42.69 -46.95 24.60
N PRO A 9 42.63 -46.38 23.38
CA PRO A 9 41.68 -45.32 23.10
C PRO A 9 40.25 -45.88 23.09
N ILE A 10 39.44 -45.42 24.02
CA ILE A 10 37.96 -45.65 23.99
C ILE A 10 37.43 -44.75 22.85
N ALA A 11 37.43 -45.32 21.66
CA ALA A 11 36.65 -44.78 20.55
C ALA A 11 35.18 -45.12 20.79
N GLY A 12 34.54 -44.28 21.53
CA GLY A 12 33.08 -44.26 21.60
C GLY A 12 32.56 -43.34 20.48
N ASP A 13 32.56 -43.81 19.24
CA ASP A 13 31.74 -43.25 18.17
C ASP A 13 30.26 -43.43 18.64
N LYS A 14 29.73 -42.41 19.23
CA LYS A 14 28.29 -42.30 19.36
C LYS A 14 27.74 -42.09 17.96
N GLU A 15 27.26 -43.17 17.32
CA GLU A 15 26.39 -43.10 16.20
C GLU A 15 25.24 -42.14 16.55
N GLN A 16 25.30 -40.93 16.05
CA GLN A 16 24.21 -39.99 16.12
C GLN A 16 23.10 -40.57 15.23
N PRO A 17 21.85 -40.73 15.73
CA PRO A 17 20.79 -41.31 14.92
C PRO A 17 20.54 -40.45 13.69
N ASP A 18 20.74 -41.03 12.51
CA ASP A 18 20.66 -40.38 11.19
C ASP A 18 19.42 -39.52 10.97
N GLY A 19 18.31 -39.78 11.65
CA GLY A 19 17.08 -38.99 11.58
C GLY A 19 17.13 -37.60 12.23
N GLN A 20 18.11 -37.34 13.12
CA GLN A 20 18.22 -36.03 13.80
C GLN A 20 18.96 -34.99 12.94
N ILE A 21 19.90 -35.43 12.10
CA ILE A 21 20.68 -34.53 11.24
C ILE A 21 19.81 -33.94 10.12
N ASP A 22 18.83 -34.70 9.61
CA ASP A 22 17.98 -34.26 8.51
C ASP A 22 16.97 -33.19 8.94
N MET A 23 16.42 -33.25 10.16
CA MET A 23 15.51 -32.23 10.68
C MET A 23 16.19 -30.86 10.82
N LEU A 24 17.40 -30.80 11.34
CA LEU A 24 18.15 -29.54 11.49
C LEU A 24 18.52 -28.93 10.14
N LYS A 25 18.86 -29.76 9.15
CA LYS A 25 19.16 -29.31 7.77
C LYS A 25 17.93 -28.73 7.07
N MET A 26 16.75 -29.27 7.35
CA MET A 26 15.48 -28.77 6.76
C MET A 26 14.94 -27.50 7.44
N PHE A 27 15.41 -27.17 8.64
CA PHE A 27 14.90 -26.06 9.44
C PHE A 27 14.90 -24.71 8.69
N PRO A 28 15.99 -24.27 8.02
CA PRO A 28 16.00 -22.99 7.30
C PRO A 28 14.91 -22.90 6.21
N ALA A 29 14.73 -23.99 5.46
CA ALA A 29 13.73 -24.05 4.40
C ALA A 29 12.31 -24.03 4.98
N ALA A 30 12.03 -24.86 5.99
CA ALA A 30 10.73 -24.89 6.66
C ALA A 30 10.37 -23.55 7.31
N PHE A 31 11.31 -22.92 7.99
CA PHE A 31 11.13 -21.60 8.60
C PHE A 31 10.79 -20.53 7.54
N THR A 32 11.51 -20.52 6.43
CA THR A 32 11.28 -19.57 5.34
C THR A 32 9.92 -19.80 4.69
N MET A 33 9.50 -21.05 4.48
CA MET A 33 8.18 -21.38 3.96
C MET A 33 7.06 -20.91 4.88
N ILE A 34 7.20 -21.14 6.18
CA ILE A 34 6.22 -20.67 7.19
C ILE A 34 6.14 -19.14 7.17
N GLY A 35 7.27 -18.44 7.18
CA GLY A 35 7.31 -16.99 7.08
C GLY A 35 6.68 -16.47 5.79
N ALA A 36 6.99 -17.09 4.65
CA ALA A 36 6.39 -16.73 3.37
C ALA A 36 4.86 -16.91 3.38
N LEU A 37 4.36 -18.02 3.93
CA LEU A 37 2.91 -18.25 4.04
C LEU A 37 2.21 -17.25 4.96
N LEU A 38 2.81 -16.92 6.10
CA LEU A 38 2.24 -16.00 7.07
C LEU A 38 2.19 -14.55 6.56
N PHE A 39 3.23 -14.10 5.84
CA PHE A 39 3.39 -12.69 5.49
C PHE A 39 3.02 -12.35 4.04
N SER A 40 2.93 -13.34 3.11
CA SER A 40 2.63 -13.06 1.70
C SER A 40 1.26 -12.42 1.49
N VAL A 41 0.22 -12.98 2.11
CA VAL A 41 -1.16 -12.50 1.93
C VAL A 41 -1.33 -11.07 2.46
N PRO A 42 -0.98 -10.76 3.73
CA PRO A 42 -1.12 -9.38 4.24
C PRO A 42 -0.23 -8.39 3.49
N THR A 43 1.00 -8.78 3.12
CA THR A 43 1.87 -7.94 2.28
C THR A 43 1.22 -7.64 0.94
N TRP A 44 0.65 -8.65 0.29
CA TRP A 44 -0.07 -8.48 -0.98
C TRP A 44 -1.26 -7.54 -0.85
N ILE A 45 -2.06 -7.67 0.20
CA ILE A 45 -3.21 -6.77 0.47
C ILE A 45 -2.71 -5.32 0.57
N VAL A 46 -1.68 -5.05 1.38
CA VAL A 46 -1.12 -3.71 1.54
C VAL A 46 -0.62 -3.15 0.20
N LEU A 47 0.12 -3.95 -0.58
CA LEU A 47 0.62 -3.53 -1.90
C LEU A 47 -0.51 -3.27 -2.90
N THR A 48 -1.59 -4.05 -2.85
CA THR A 48 -2.75 -3.87 -3.73
C THR A 48 -3.47 -2.55 -3.42
N ILE A 49 -3.66 -2.22 -2.15
CA ILE A 49 -4.20 -0.92 -1.74
C ILE A 49 -3.27 0.20 -2.21
N GLY A 50 -1.95 0.04 -2.02
CA GLY A 50 -0.94 1.02 -2.41
C GLY A 50 -0.80 1.24 -3.92
N ARG A 51 -1.32 0.33 -4.76
CA ARG A 51 -1.37 0.51 -6.22
C ARG A 51 -2.62 1.24 -6.70
N ASN A 52 -3.62 1.40 -5.85
CA ASN A 52 -4.83 2.11 -6.21
C ASN A 52 -4.54 3.62 -6.32
N SER A 53 -4.65 4.17 -7.54
CA SER A 53 -4.35 5.58 -7.84
C SER A 53 -5.18 6.57 -7.03
N VAL A 54 -6.41 6.19 -6.66
CA VAL A 54 -7.30 7.02 -5.84
C VAL A 54 -6.76 7.15 -4.42
N VAL A 55 -6.23 6.05 -3.88
CA VAL A 55 -5.68 6.00 -2.52
C VAL A 55 -4.31 6.66 -2.44
N THR A 56 -3.43 6.39 -3.43
CA THR A 56 -2.06 6.92 -3.45
C THR A 56 -1.98 8.42 -3.61
N TYR A 57 -2.99 9.06 -4.17
CA TYR A 57 -3.06 10.52 -4.25
C TYR A 57 -2.95 11.18 -2.88
N PHE A 58 -3.66 10.65 -1.86
CA PHE A 58 -3.66 11.17 -0.50
C PHE A 58 -2.63 10.50 0.43
N GLN A 59 -2.03 9.37 0.03
CA GLN A 59 -1.17 8.55 0.90
C GLN A 59 -0.02 7.91 0.10
N SER A 60 0.85 8.72 -0.52
CA SER A 60 1.86 8.22 -1.48
C SER A 60 3.05 7.45 -0.87
N GLU A 61 3.38 7.62 0.41
CA GLU A 61 4.69 7.20 0.93
C GLU A 61 4.69 5.94 1.80
N THR A 62 3.55 5.52 2.32
CA THR A 62 3.48 4.51 3.39
C THR A 62 3.66 3.06 2.90
N TYR A 63 3.40 2.78 1.63
CA TYR A 63 3.30 1.40 1.10
C TYR A 63 4.66 0.72 0.86
N TYR A 64 5.70 1.48 0.60
CA TYR A 64 7.03 0.94 0.29
C TYR A 64 7.73 0.30 1.50
N MET A 65 7.36 0.71 2.71
CA MET A 65 7.92 0.15 3.95
C MET A 65 7.69 -1.36 4.07
N VAL A 66 6.61 -1.87 3.48
CA VAL A 66 6.28 -3.30 3.52
C VAL A 66 7.28 -4.14 2.72
N LEU A 67 7.99 -3.55 1.75
CA LEU A 67 9.03 -4.22 0.98
C LEU A 67 10.26 -4.61 1.81
N ILE A 68 10.39 -4.09 3.04
CA ILE A 68 11.46 -4.54 3.95
C ILE A 68 11.24 -5.98 4.45
N ILE A 69 10.00 -6.50 4.43
CA ILE A 69 9.66 -7.83 4.94
C ILE A 69 10.39 -8.96 4.21
N PRO A 70 10.35 -9.04 2.86
CA PRO A 70 11.14 -10.06 2.15
C PRO A 70 12.63 -9.92 2.40
N VAL A 71 13.16 -8.71 2.60
CA VAL A 71 14.57 -8.49 2.93
C VAL A 71 14.90 -9.09 4.30
N ILE A 72 14.07 -8.85 5.31
CA ILE A 72 14.22 -9.46 6.64
C ILE A 72 14.21 -10.99 6.53
N THR A 73 13.25 -11.54 5.78
CA THR A 73 13.13 -13.01 5.57
C THR A 73 14.39 -13.61 4.94
N ILE A 74 14.95 -12.95 3.91
CA ILE A 74 16.18 -13.38 3.25
C ILE A 74 17.37 -13.34 4.22
N ILE A 75 17.52 -12.26 4.98
CA ILE A 75 18.62 -12.13 5.96
C ILE A 75 18.53 -13.23 7.01
N VAL A 76 17.34 -13.47 7.56
CA VAL A 76 17.13 -14.53 8.55
C VAL A 76 17.42 -15.91 7.97
N HIS A 77 16.98 -16.18 6.74
CA HIS A 77 17.30 -17.42 6.02
C HIS A 77 18.83 -17.63 5.89
N MET A 78 19.55 -16.60 5.44
CA MET A 78 21.00 -16.66 5.30
C MET A 78 21.74 -16.92 6.63
N ILE A 79 21.23 -16.33 7.73
CA ILE A 79 21.79 -16.59 9.07
C ILE A 79 21.65 -18.07 9.44
N HIS A 80 20.46 -18.66 9.23
CA HIS A 80 20.21 -20.06 9.54
C HIS A 80 21.02 -21.02 8.66
N VAL A 81 21.13 -20.73 7.36
CA VAL A 81 21.97 -21.53 6.44
C VAL A 81 23.43 -21.49 6.84
N ARG A 82 23.98 -20.31 7.19
CA ARG A 82 25.38 -20.17 7.60
C ARG A 82 25.73 -20.85 8.94
N LYS A 83 24.75 -20.81 9.89
CA LYS A 83 24.97 -21.37 11.22
C LYS A 83 24.66 -22.88 11.27
N GLY A 84 23.89 -23.41 10.33
CA GLY A 84 23.45 -24.81 10.30
C GLY A 84 22.54 -25.24 11.46
N VAL A 85 22.18 -24.29 12.35
CA VAL A 85 21.33 -24.51 13.52
C VAL A 85 20.35 -23.36 13.70
N PRO A 86 19.19 -23.60 14.33
CA PRO A 86 18.24 -22.54 14.67
C PRO A 86 18.86 -21.52 15.63
N VAL A 87 18.89 -20.25 15.21
CA VAL A 87 19.35 -19.15 16.05
C VAL A 87 18.14 -18.45 16.65
N LYS A 88 17.99 -18.50 17.99
CA LYS A 88 16.85 -17.94 18.72
C LYS A 88 16.54 -16.50 18.31
N LEU A 89 17.55 -15.62 18.32
CA LEU A 89 17.36 -14.21 17.96
C LEU A 89 16.86 -14.08 16.52
N ALA A 90 17.39 -14.84 15.57
CA ALA A 90 16.98 -14.79 14.17
C ALA A 90 15.56 -15.30 13.97
N VAL A 91 15.14 -16.36 14.67
CA VAL A 91 13.76 -16.88 14.64
C VAL A 91 12.79 -15.86 15.21
N VAL A 92 13.07 -15.31 16.38
CA VAL A 92 12.22 -14.32 17.04
C VAL A 92 12.11 -13.05 16.17
N THR A 93 13.23 -12.52 15.68
CA THR A 93 13.25 -11.33 14.83
C THR A 93 12.51 -11.59 13.51
N GLY A 94 12.75 -12.72 12.87
CA GLY A 94 12.13 -13.07 11.57
C GLY A 94 10.62 -13.30 11.64
N LEU A 95 10.06 -13.59 12.79
CA LEU A 95 8.62 -13.77 12.98
C LEU A 95 7.96 -12.54 13.60
N ILE A 96 8.54 -11.93 14.62
CA ILE A 96 7.91 -10.83 15.35
C ILE A 96 8.02 -9.51 14.59
N LEU A 97 9.18 -9.17 14.03
CA LEU A 97 9.39 -7.88 13.39
C LEU A 97 8.49 -7.66 12.16
N PRO A 98 8.35 -8.61 11.20
CA PRO A 98 7.38 -8.48 10.11
C PRO A 98 5.94 -8.37 10.58
N ASN A 99 5.55 -9.14 11.63
CA ASN A 99 4.23 -9.04 12.22
C ASN A 99 3.93 -7.64 12.77
N LEU A 100 4.86 -7.06 13.51
CA LEU A 100 4.70 -5.72 14.08
C LEU A 100 4.64 -4.63 12.99
N ILE A 101 5.48 -4.76 11.95
CA ILE A 101 5.46 -3.83 10.81
C ILE A 101 4.11 -3.86 10.12
N LEU A 102 3.60 -5.04 9.77
CA LEU A 102 2.32 -5.19 9.08
C LEU A 102 1.14 -4.79 9.96
N LEU A 103 1.15 -5.13 11.24
CA LEU A 103 0.12 -4.71 12.18
C LEU A 103 0.07 -3.19 12.33
N TRP A 104 1.24 -2.55 12.46
CA TRP A 104 1.33 -1.10 12.54
C TRP A 104 0.82 -0.44 11.24
N HIS A 105 1.26 -0.92 10.08
CA HIS A 105 0.77 -0.42 8.80
C HIS A 105 -0.73 -0.62 8.60
N GLY A 106 -1.24 -1.82 8.89
CA GLY A 106 -2.67 -2.10 8.82
C GLY A 106 -3.49 -1.17 9.69
N ASN A 107 -3.02 -0.91 10.93
CA ASN A 107 -3.69 0.00 11.85
C ASN A 107 -3.67 1.45 11.36
N VAL A 108 -2.52 1.95 10.88
CA VAL A 108 -2.41 3.31 10.32
C VAL A 108 -3.31 3.46 9.09
N MET A 109 -3.33 2.47 8.19
CA MET A 109 -4.21 2.47 7.03
C MET A 109 -5.68 2.46 7.42
N TYR A 110 -6.06 1.66 8.42
CA TYR A 110 -7.43 1.60 8.93
C TYR A 110 -7.89 2.95 9.49
N LEU A 111 -7.09 3.55 10.39
CA LEU A 111 -7.41 4.85 10.99
C LEU A 111 -7.48 5.95 9.93
N ASN A 112 -6.55 5.97 9.00
CA ASN A 112 -6.57 6.92 7.89
C ASN A 112 -7.78 6.72 6.99
N ALA A 113 -8.19 5.47 6.73
CA ALA A 113 -9.35 5.19 5.90
C ALA A 113 -10.65 5.69 6.54
N VAL A 114 -10.81 5.51 7.85
CA VAL A 114 -11.95 6.05 8.60
C VAL A 114 -11.96 7.57 8.56
N ASP A 115 -10.85 8.22 8.92
CA ASP A 115 -10.73 9.68 8.95
C ASP A 115 -10.97 10.32 7.58
N LYS A 116 -10.38 9.73 6.51
CA LYS A 116 -10.55 10.23 5.14
C LYS A 116 -11.95 9.98 4.59
N SER A 117 -12.52 8.81 4.84
CA SER A 117 -13.90 8.52 4.43
C SER A 117 -14.87 9.56 5.02
N ASP A 118 -14.81 9.80 6.33
CA ASP A 118 -15.72 10.74 7.00
C ASP A 118 -15.52 12.18 6.50
N LYS A 119 -14.28 12.64 6.35
CA LYS A 119 -13.97 14.00 5.88
C LYS A 119 -14.34 14.21 4.40
N LEU A 120 -14.15 13.21 3.57
CA LEU A 120 -14.51 13.28 2.15
C LEU A 120 -16.01 13.24 1.94
N PHE A 121 -16.75 12.46 2.74
CA PHE A 121 -18.21 12.37 2.69
C PHE A 121 -18.90 13.64 3.18
N SER A 122 -18.29 14.34 4.14
CA SER A 122 -18.82 15.61 4.66
C SER A 122 -19.15 16.60 3.52
N SER A 123 -20.23 17.35 3.66
CA SER A 123 -20.55 18.46 2.74
C SER A 123 -19.61 19.65 2.87
N ASP A 124 -18.80 19.71 3.94
CA ASP A 124 -17.81 20.76 4.13
C ASP A 124 -16.57 20.53 3.26
N CYS A 125 -16.39 21.38 2.25
CA CYS A 125 -15.22 21.39 1.39
C CYS A 125 -13.91 21.78 2.10
N ASN A 126 -14.01 22.41 3.25
CA ASN A 126 -12.86 22.81 4.05
C ASN A 126 -12.49 21.81 5.15
N SER A 127 -13.11 20.63 5.18
CA SER A 127 -12.89 19.60 6.20
C SER A 127 -11.41 19.20 6.36
N PHE A 128 -10.62 19.28 5.29
CA PHE A 128 -9.15 19.16 5.30
C PHE A 128 -8.51 19.76 4.04
N ASN A 129 -7.21 20.08 4.11
CA ASN A 129 -6.51 20.81 3.05
C ASN A 129 -6.61 20.13 1.66
N GLY A 130 -6.40 18.81 1.56
CA GLY A 130 -6.44 18.12 0.28
C GLY A 130 -7.81 18.19 -0.41
N LYS A 131 -8.92 18.18 0.36
CA LYS A 131 -10.26 18.35 -0.20
C LYS A 131 -10.45 19.75 -0.76
N ARG A 132 -10.01 20.77 -0.01
CA ARG A 132 -10.09 22.18 -0.42
C ARG A 132 -9.21 22.48 -1.63
N GLU A 133 -8.00 21.93 -1.68
CA GLU A 133 -7.08 22.11 -2.82
C GLU A 133 -7.66 21.51 -4.10
N LEU A 134 -8.21 20.31 -4.04
CA LEU A 134 -8.88 19.70 -5.19
C LEU A 134 -10.13 20.45 -5.63
N GLN A 135 -10.87 21.06 -4.70
CA GLN A 135 -12.00 21.93 -5.07
C GLN A 135 -11.51 23.15 -5.85
N ARG A 136 -10.46 23.81 -5.39
CA ARG A 136 -9.84 24.94 -6.10
C ARG A 136 -9.30 24.54 -7.46
N ALA A 137 -8.67 23.37 -7.56
CA ALA A 137 -8.19 22.85 -8.83
C ALA A 137 -9.33 22.57 -9.80
N TRP A 138 -10.44 22.00 -9.32
CA TRP A 138 -11.65 21.80 -10.12
C TRP A 138 -12.26 23.12 -10.59
N GLU A 139 -12.38 24.10 -9.71
CA GLU A 139 -12.90 25.45 -10.04
C GLU A 139 -12.04 26.14 -11.09
N ALA A 140 -10.71 25.99 -11.00
CA ALA A 140 -9.79 26.51 -12.00
C ALA A 140 -9.99 25.85 -13.37
N ALA A 141 -10.13 24.50 -13.40
CA ALA A 141 -10.42 23.78 -14.63
C ALA A 141 -11.78 24.19 -15.23
N TYR A 142 -12.79 24.34 -14.38
CA TYR A 142 -14.12 24.81 -14.81
C TYR A 142 -14.08 26.22 -15.39
N GLY A 143 -13.29 27.12 -14.83
CA GLY A 143 -13.06 28.47 -15.38
C GLY A 143 -12.49 28.42 -16.79
N LEU A 144 -11.45 27.61 -17.01
CA LEU A 144 -10.87 27.41 -18.36
C LEU A 144 -11.90 26.82 -19.32
N TYR A 145 -12.59 25.77 -18.92
CA TYR A 145 -13.65 25.13 -19.72
C TYR A 145 -14.76 26.12 -20.12
N SER A 146 -15.25 26.92 -19.16
CA SER A 146 -16.30 27.91 -19.39
C SER A 146 -15.88 29.00 -20.39
N ASN A 147 -14.66 29.51 -20.25
CA ASN A 147 -14.11 30.50 -21.20
C ASN A 147 -13.97 29.91 -22.61
N CYS A 148 -13.44 28.70 -22.70
CA CYS A 148 -13.23 28.00 -23.95
C CYS A 148 -14.57 27.74 -24.71
N ILE A 149 -15.59 27.23 -23.99
CA ILE A 149 -16.93 27.04 -24.57
C ILE A 149 -17.53 28.36 -25.07
N ASN A 150 -17.40 29.44 -24.31
CA ASN A 150 -17.94 30.73 -24.70
C ASN A 150 -17.25 31.23 -25.96
N GLN A 151 -15.93 31.12 -26.10
CA GLN A 151 -15.20 31.50 -27.32
C GLN A 151 -15.59 30.62 -28.52
N THR A 152 -15.72 29.29 -28.29
CA THR A 152 -16.15 28.36 -29.32
C THR A 152 -17.57 28.65 -29.81
N ALA A 153 -18.49 28.95 -28.88
CA ALA A 153 -19.87 29.35 -29.22
C ALA A 153 -19.92 30.61 -30.07
N LEU A 154 -19.12 31.63 -29.73
CA LEU A 154 -19.02 32.86 -30.51
C LEU A 154 -18.46 32.61 -31.91
N ASN A 155 -17.45 31.77 -32.02
CA ASN A 155 -16.78 31.48 -33.31
C ASN A 155 -17.61 30.60 -34.26
N THR A 156 -18.42 29.67 -33.69
CA THR A 156 -19.17 28.67 -34.46
C THR A 156 -20.66 29.03 -34.63
N GLY A 157 -21.16 30.00 -33.88
CA GLY A 157 -22.60 30.35 -33.84
C GLY A 157 -23.50 29.29 -33.22
N HIS A 158 -22.91 28.23 -32.57
CA HIS A 158 -23.68 27.22 -31.88
C HIS A 158 -24.10 27.69 -30.48
N SER A 159 -25.28 27.23 -30.01
CA SER A 159 -25.69 27.52 -28.64
C SER A 159 -24.76 26.83 -27.64
N ARG A 160 -24.47 27.51 -26.52
CA ARG A 160 -23.65 26.97 -25.43
C ARG A 160 -24.16 25.61 -24.93
N GLU A 161 -25.47 25.43 -24.78
CA GLU A 161 -26.08 24.18 -24.32
C GLU A 161 -25.73 23.01 -25.23
N LYS A 162 -25.79 23.20 -26.55
CA LYS A 162 -25.44 22.16 -27.51
C LYS A 162 -23.96 21.80 -27.48
N LEU A 163 -23.09 22.77 -27.21
CA LEU A 163 -21.66 22.52 -27.04
C LEU A 163 -21.35 21.78 -25.74
N MET A 164 -22.06 22.05 -24.65
CA MET A 164 -21.85 21.39 -23.36
C MET A 164 -21.99 19.86 -23.44
N ASP A 165 -22.83 19.33 -24.31
CA ASP A 165 -23.00 17.89 -24.48
C ASP A 165 -21.84 17.22 -25.21
N THR A 166 -21.18 17.90 -26.12
CA THR A 166 -20.15 17.32 -26.99
C THR A 166 -18.72 17.79 -26.68
N PHE A 167 -18.57 19.01 -26.19
CA PHE A 167 -17.29 19.65 -25.93
C PHE A 167 -16.71 19.23 -24.59
N ARG A 168 -15.40 18.97 -24.56
CA ARG A 168 -14.66 18.61 -23.35
C ARG A 168 -13.49 19.54 -23.13
N ILE A 169 -13.02 19.64 -21.91
CA ILE A 169 -11.89 20.51 -21.56
C ILE A 169 -10.62 20.15 -22.35
N GLN A 170 -10.46 18.88 -22.74
CA GLN A 170 -9.35 18.43 -23.60
C GLN A 170 -9.37 19.06 -25.00
N ASP A 171 -10.50 19.60 -25.44
CA ASP A 171 -10.62 20.26 -26.74
C ASP A 171 -10.11 21.71 -26.67
N CYS A 172 -9.95 22.27 -25.45
CA CYS A 172 -9.43 23.60 -25.21
C CYS A 172 -7.93 23.70 -25.45
N ASP A 173 -7.49 24.62 -26.28
CA ASP A 173 -6.07 24.82 -26.56
C ASP A 173 -5.31 25.38 -25.34
N GLU A 174 -5.94 26.23 -24.54
CA GLU A 174 -5.38 26.72 -23.28
C GLU A 174 -5.12 25.56 -22.29
N TYR A 175 -6.03 24.61 -22.18
CA TYR A 175 -5.85 23.43 -21.32
C TYR A 175 -4.70 22.54 -21.83
N LYS A 176 -4.60 22.33 -23.16
CA LYS A 176 -3.50 21.58 -23.77
C LYS A 176 -2.15 22.26 -23.53
N SER A 177 -2.10 23.59 -23.69
CA SER A 177 -0.85 24.36 -23.47
C SER A 177 -0.37 24.26 -22.02
N VAL A 178 -1.28 24.27 -21.06
CA VAL A 178 -0.99 24.07 -19.64
C VAL A 178 -0.39 22.67 -19.40
N LEU A 179 -1.01 21.63 -19.95
CA LEU A 179 -0.52 20.24 -19.76
C LEU A 179 0.84 19.99 -20.44
N THR A 180 1.12 20.67 -21.55
CA THR A 180 2.38 20.50 -22.31
C THR A 180 3.51 21.41 -21.81
N GLY A 181 3.24 22.30 -20.85
CA GLY A 181 4.22 23.25 -20.32
C GLY A 181 4.64 24.34 -21.34
N LEU A 182 3.86 24.54 -22.42
CA LEU A 182 4.11 25.53 -23.49
C LEU A 182 3.58 26.93 -23.15
N THR A 183 3.27 27.21 -21.89
CA THR A 183 2.72 28.49 -21.43
C THR A 183 3.81 29.52 -21.09
N GLU A 184 3.48 30.80 -21.20
CA GLU A 184 4.34 31.92 -20.78
C GLU A 184 4.68 31.80 -19.25
N GLU A 185 5.83 32.36 -18.87
CA GLU A 185 6.50 32.13 -17.57
C GLU A 185 5.60 32.35 -16.33
N GLY A 186 4.65 33.30 -16.37
CA GLY A 186 3.71 33.57 -15.27
C GLY A 186 2.57 32.55 -15.15
N THR A 187 2.16 31.95 -16.25
CA THR A 187 1.09 30.92 -16.31
C THR A 187 1.65 29.53 -15.99
N ARG A 188 2.97 29.35 -16.16
CA ARG A 188 3.65 28.07 -15.95
C ARG A 188 3.63 27.61 -14.48
N ALA A 189 3.91 28.50 -13.53
CA ALA A 189 3.86 28.19 -12.10
C ALA A 189 2.45 27.82 -11.63
N TYR A 190 1.42 28.48 -12.16
CA TYR A 190 0.02 28.17 -11.91
C TYR A 190 -0.38 26.82 -12.52
N ALA A 191 0.07 26.56 -13.74
CA ALA A 191 -0.17 25.33 -14.46
C ALA A 191 0.48 24.12 -13.76
N GLU A 192 1.76 24.20 -13.42
CA GLU A 192 2.49 23.13 -12.73
C GLU A 192 1.85 22.77 -11.39
N SER A 193 1.26 23.72 -10.65
CA SER A 193 0.58 23.46 -9.39
C SER A 193 -0.70 22.64 -9.55
N HIS A 194 -1.39 22.70 -10.69
CA HIS A 194 -2.68 22.05 -10.90
C HIS A 194 -2.64 20.80 -11.78
N VAL A 195 -1.56 20.55 -12.55
CA VAL A 195 -1.48 19.42 -13.49
C VAL A 195 -1.71 18.08 -12.77
N LYS A 196 -1.11 17.89 -11.60
CA LYS A 196 -1.30 16.67 -10.80
C LYS A 196 -2.76 16.50 -10.37
N ASP A 197 -3.38 17.56 -9.90
CA ASP A 197 -4.75 17.58 -9.39
C ASP A 197 -5.76 17.36 -10.52
N TRP A 198 -5.55 18.01 -11.66
CA TRP A 198 -6.38 17.82 -12.85
C TRP A 198 -6.26 16.41 -13.43
N THR A 199 -5.05 15.83 -13.43
CA THR A 199 -4.86 14.44 -13.84
C THR A 199 -5.61 13.49 -12.93
N TYR A 200 -5.61 13.74 -11.62
CA TYR A 200 -6.36 12.97 -10.65
C TYR A 200 -7.88 13.12 -10.82
N LEU A 201 -8.38 14.35 -10.94
CA LEU A 201 -9.80 14.64 -11.15
C LEU A 201 -10.31 14.02 -12.45
N ARG A 202 -9.53 14.14 -13.53
CA ARG A 202 -9.80 13.47 -14.81
C ARG A 202 -9.91 11.97 -14.65
N HIS A 203 -8.96 11.35 -13.95
CA HIS A 203 -8.96 9.91 -13.69
C HIS A 203 -10.23 9.48 -12.94
N LEU A 204 -10.67 10.25 -11.96
CA LEU A 204 -11.91 9.98 -11.22
C LEU A 204 -13.13 10.09 -12.14
N GLU A 205 -13.23 11.15 -12.93
CA GLU A 205 -14.38 11.35 -13.82
C GLU A 205 -14.46 10.29 -14.91
N GLU A 206 -13.33 9.90 -15.53
CA GLU A 206 -13.29 8.91 -16.60
C GLU A 206 -13.51 7.46 -16.11
N ASN A 207 -13.00 7.10 -14.92
CA ASN A 207 -12.96 5.71 -14.45
C ASN A 207 -13.92 5.40 -13.31
N HIS A 208 -14.30 6.41 -12.52
CA HIS A 208 -15.18 6.23 -11.36
C HIS A 208 -16.55 6.89 -11.51
N PHE A 209 -16.86 7.44 -12.70
CA PHE A 209 -18.18 7.94 -13.06
C PHE A 209 -18.74 8.98 -12.09
N CYS A 210 -17.93 9.95 -11.67
CA CYS A 210 -18.31 11.08 -10.84
C CYS A 210 -18.15 12.40 -11.59
N ALA A 211 -18.76 13.49 -11.10
CA ALA A 211 -18.62 14.82 -11.70
C ALA A 211 -18.58 15.92 -10.64
N GLY A 212 -17.70 16.91 -10.86
CA GLY A 212 -17.38 17.89 -9.84
C GLY A 212 -16.49 17.32 -8.75
N TRP A 213 -16.16 18.07 -7.72
CA TRP A 213 -15.39 17.55 -6.60
C TRP A 213 -16.23 17.49 -5.32
N CYS A 214 -16.43 18.58 -4.61
CA CYS A 214 -17.24 18.61 -3.38
C CYS A 214 -18.73 18.47 -3.62
N TYR A 215 -19.19 19.00 -4.75
CA TYR A 215 -20.59 19.00 -5.14
C TYR A 215 -20.70 18.41 -6.54
N HIS A 216 -21.81 17.75 -6.81
CA HIS A 216 -22.13 17.33 -8.17
C HIS A 216 -22.20 18.54 -9.08
N ALA A 217 -21.47 18.52 -10.18
CA ALA A 217 -21.36 19.64 -11.10
C ALA A 217 -21.23 19.15 -12.56
N GLN A 218 -20.97 20.10 -13.47
CA GLN A 218 -20.71 19.82 -14.89
C GLN A 218 -19.52 18.86 -15.06
N GLN A 219 -19.65 17.94 -15.99
CA GLN A 219 -18.57 17.08 -16.46
C GLN A 219 -17.58 17.89 -17.31
N LEU A 220 -16.31 17.73 -17.02
CA LEU A 220 -15.24 18.46 -17.73
C LEU A 220 -14.45 17.55 -18.69
N TRP A 221 -14.18 16.31 -18.27
CA TRP A 221 -13.28 15.38 -18.96
C TRP A 221 -14.00 14.20 -19.62
N SER A 222 -15.20 13.83 -19.17
CA SER A 222 -15.94 12.66 -19.65
C SER A 222 -17.26 13.05 -20.31
N SER A 223 -17.76 12.20 -21.22
CA SER A 223 -19.10 12.33 -21.83
C SER A 223 -20.14 11.41 -21.17
N LYS A 224 -19.74 10.63 -20.16
CA LYS A 224 -20.61 9.68 -19.48
C LYS A 224 -21.45 10.39 -18.44
N THR A 225 -22.70 9.96 -18.29
CA THR A 225 -23.61 10.52 -17.29
C THR A 225 -23.15 10.11 -15.88
N HIS A 226 -22.94 11.07 -15.02
CA HIS A 226 -22.50 10.89 -13.63
C HIS A 226 -23.56 11.44 -12.68
N LYS A 227 -23.69 10.84 -11.49
CA LYS A 227 -24.71 11.24 -10.52
C LYS A 227 -24.13 11.85 -9.25
N ASP A 228 -22.91 11.46 -8.89
CA ASP A 228 -22.32 11.77 -7.58
C ASP A 228 -21.12 12.72 -7.72
N ALA A 229 -20.86 13.49 -6.67
CA ALA A 229 -19.63 14.25 -6.52
C ALA A 229 -18.43 13.31 -6.35
N CYS A 230 -17.27 13.66 -6.93
CA CYS A 230 -16.09 12.80 -6.86
C CYS A 230 -15.57 12.59 -5.43
N SER A 231 -15.75 13.56 -4.52
CA SER A 231 -15.38 13.39 -3.12
C SER A 231 -16.19 12.28 -2.43
N THR A 232 -17.49 12.14 -2.76
CA THR A 232 -18.34 11.06 -2.25
C THR A 232 -17.89 9.70 -2.75
N VAL A 233 -17.58 9.59 -4.04
CA VAL A 233 -17.09 8.34 -4.64
C VAL A 233 -15.74 7.93 -4.03
N VAL A 234 -14.84 8.88 -3.82
CA VAL A 234 -13.56 8.61 -3.14
C VAL A 234 -13.78 8.20 -1.68
N SER A 235 -14.73 8.86 -0.97
CA SER A 235 -15.15 8.44 0.38
C SER A 235 -15.59 6.98 0.41
N ASP A 236 -16.41 6.56 -0.55
CA ASP A 236 -16.89 5.19 -0.66
C ASP A 236 -15.74 4.20 -0.92
N ILE A 237 -14.75 4.56 -1.73
CA ILE A 237 -13.56 3.73 -1.94
C ILE A 237 -12.79 3.55 -0.62
N TYR A 238 -12.61 4.60 0.18
CA TYR A 238 -11.98 4.49 1.49
C TYR A 238 -12.80 3.65 2.47
N GLY A 239 -14.11 3.85 2.51
CA GLY A 239 -15.02 3.14 3.42
C GLY A 239 -15.23 1.67 3.05
N SER A 240 -15.47 1.38 1.78
CA SER A 240 -15.87 0.04 1.30
C SER A 240 -14.71 -0.83 0.85
N TYR A 241 -13.58 -0.23 0.42
CA TYR A 241 -12.43 -0.98 -0.07
C TYR A 241 -11.23 -0.90 0.88
N VAL A 242 -10.73 0.29 1.22
CA VAL A 242 -9.50 0.41 2.03
C VAL A 242 -9.72 -0.05 3.46
N ARG A 243 -10.78 0.40 4.11
CA ARG A 243 -11.08 0.09 5.52
C ARG A 243 -11.20 -1.41 5.79
N PRO A 244 -12.02 -2.21 5.07
CA PRO A 244 -12.13 -3.63 5.34
C PRO A 244 -10.83 -4.39 5.06
N HIS A 245 -10.11 -4.06 4.00
CA HIS A 245 -8.83 -4.70 3.70
C HIS A 245 -7.75 -4.38 4.74
N ALA A 246 -7.68 -3.14 5.22
CA ALA A 246 -6.78 -2.77 6.32
C ALA A 246 -7.14 -3.51 7.62
N SER A 247 -8.44 -3.65 7.93
CA SER A 247 -8.91 -4.46 9.06
C SER A 247 -8.51 -5.94 8.90
N GLN A 248 -8.62 -6.51 7.70
CA GLN A 248 -8.17 -7.88 7.42
C GLN A 248 -6.68 -8.06 7.70
N VAL A 249 -5.84 -7.10 7.30
CA VAL A 249 -4.40 -7.14 7.62
C VAL A 249 -4.18 -7.17 9.13
N CYS A 250 -4.86 -6.31 9.89
CA CYS A 250 -4.75 -6.29 11.35
C CYS A 250 -5.15 -7.63 11.98
N MET A 251 -6.29 -8.20 11.56
CA MET A 251 -6.78 -9.48 12.07
C MET A 251 -5.84 -10.64 11.74
N LEU A 252 -5.32 -10.69 10.51
CA LEU A 252 -4.34 -11.71 10.10
C LEU A 252 -3.05 -11.61 10.92
N MET A 253 -2.57 -10.39 11.18
CA MET A 253 -1.34 -10.17 11.94
C MET A 253 -1.53 -10.49 13.44
N LEU A 254 -2.68 -10.18 14.02
CA LEU A 254 -2.98 -10.61 15.41
C LEU A 254 -3.04 -12.13 15.53
N ALA A 255 -3.68 -12.81 14.58
CA ALA A 255 -3.71 -14.27 14.54
C ALA A 255 -2.30 -14.86 14.34
N ALA A 256 -1.49 -14.28 13.46
CA ALA A 256 -0.11 -14.69 13.23
C ALA A 256 0.79 -14.47 14.45
N LEU A 257 0.61 -13.38 15.21
CA LEU A 257 1.30 -13.17 16.50
C LEU A 257 0.93 -14.23 17.53
N GLY A 258 -0.35 -14.56 17.64
CA GLY A 258 -0.81 -15.64 18.52
C GLY A 258 -0.20 -16.99 18.13
N ALA A 259 -0.24 -17.35 16.84
CA ALA A 259 0.39 -18.56 16.32
C ALA A 259 1.91 -18.59 16.54
N THR A 260 2.58 -17.46 16.34
CA THR A 260 4.02 -17.30 16.58
C THR A 260 4.35 -17.52 18.07
N ALA A 261 3.57 -16.93 18.97
CA ALA A 261 3.77 -17.09 20.41
C ALA A 261 3.61 -18.57 20.81
N MET A 262 2.56 -19.24 20.36
CA MET A 262 2.36 -20.66 20.61
C MET A 262 3.50 -21.53 20.05
N MET A 263 3.95 -21.24 18.83
CA MET A 263 5.08 -21.95 18.21
C MET A 263 6.36 -21.77 19.02
N LEU A 264 6.68 -20.56 19.48
CA LEU A 264 7.87 -20.30 20.31
C LEU A 264 7.81 -21.02 21.66
N ILE A 265 6.63 -21.07 22.28
CA ILE A 265 6.42 -21.81 23.54
C ILE A 265 6.63 -23.33 23.34
N MET A 266 6.14 -23.88 22.23
CA MET A 266 6.27 -25.32 21.95
C MET A 266 7.70 -25.70 21.50
N LEU A 267 8.35 -24.85 20.71
CA LEU A 267 9.72 -25.09 20.23
C LEU A 267 10.77 -25.02 21.35
N GLY A 268 10.60 -24.17 22.34
CA GLY A 268 11.55 -23.96 23.42
C GLY A 268 11.97 -25.26 24.12
N PRO A 269 11.03 -26.06 24.69
CA PRO A 269 11.36 -27.34 25.36
C PRO A 269 11.97 -28.35 24.40
N VAL A 270 11.51 -28.41 23.15
CA VAL A 270 12.04 -29.36 22.13
C VAL A 270 13.48 -29.08 21.85
N LEU A 271 13.81 -27.80 21.54
CA LEU A 271 15.18 -27.41 21.19
C LEU A 271 16.15 -27.54 22.38
N ARG A 272 15.71 -27.26 23.62
CA ARG A 272 16.52 -27.49 24.81
C ARG A 272 16.86 -28.98 25.02
N ARG A 273 15.94 -29.91 24.71
CA ARG A 273 16.20 -31.36 24.76
C ARG A 273 17.29 -31.78 23.77
N HIS A 274 17.49 -31.02 22.67
CA HIS A 274 18.52 -31.26 21.68
C HIS A 274 19.81 -30.46 21.95
N GLY A 275 19.97 -29.88 23.14
CA GLY A 275 21.18 -29.18 23.56
C GLY A 275 21.38 -27.81 22.92
N LEU A 276 20.31 -27.23 22.35
CA LEU A 276 20.34 -25.88 21.81
C LEU A 276 19.90 -24.88 22.90
N ASP A 277 20.64 -23.79 23.04
CA ASP A 277 20.29 -22.69 23.96
C ASP A 277 19.07 -21.92 23.44
N TRP A 278 17.91 -22.25 24.03
CA TRP A 278 16.59 -21.60 23.75
C TRP A 278 15.93 -21.08 24.98
#